data_26636c54e0f40d7f6c6bb277e3cc1f8a
#
_entry.id   26636c54e0f40d7f6c6bb277e3cc1f8a
#
_cell.length_a   1.000
_cell.length_b   1.000
_cell.length_c   1.000
_cell.angle_alpha   90.00
_cell.angle_beta   90.00
_cell.angle_gamma   90.00
#
_symmetry.space_group_name_H-M   'P 1'
#
loop_
_entity.id
_entity.type
_entity.pdbx_description
1 polymer ?
#
loop_
_entity_poly.entity_id
_entity_poly.type
_entity_poly.pdbx_seq_one_letter_code
_entity_poly.pdbx_strand_id
1 'polypeptide(L)'
;MANQTNNAELLKQYCKGKTAEQVKVIEYFCKDEGCLSKNMSDDEYFALVVKKRDSLNLRQKALSKIGLDEDEVSEIPPAVFEGYVFKNAFAKKRANGDWVSSSYQVAWLFFSSTQIYIYRYTFNMDEDKKSESTDEFFYKDV
;
A
#
# COMPACT_ATOMS: atom_id res chain seq x y z
N MET A 1 -7.39 32.70 -11.10
CA MET A 1 -7.74 31.98 -12.35
C MET A 1 -6.59 31.14 -12.92
N ALA A 2 -5.36 31.64 -12.95
CA ALA A 2 -4.21 30.86 -13.46
C ALA A 2 -3.92 29.54 -12.73
N ASN A 3 -4.16 29.48 -11.41
CA ASN A 3 -3.89 28.25 -10.61
C ASN A 3 -4.88 27.11 -10.86
N GLN A 4 -6.12 27.39 -11.22
CA GLN A 4 -7.13 26.34 -11.44
C GLN A 4 -6.93 25.62 -12.79
N THR A 5 -6.49 26.35 -13.81
CA THR A 5 -6.22 25.78 -15.14
C THR A 5 -5.00 24.83 -15.07
N ASN A 6 -3.98 25.20 -14.30
CA ASN A 6 -2.76 24.42 -14.13
C ASN A 6 -3.02 23.10 -13.38
N ASN A 7 -3.89 23.14 -12.37
CA ASN A 7 -4.26 21.94 -11.60
C ASN A 7 -5.08 20.93 -12.42
N ALA A 8 -5.97 21.40 -13.29
CA ALA A 8 -6.76 20.54 -14.15
C ALA A 8 -5.89 19.83 -15.21
N GLU A 9 -4.89 20.52 -15.76
CA GLU A 9 -3.94 19.91 -16.71
C GLU A 9 -3.03 18.89 -16.05
N LEU A 10 -2.53 19.18 -14.85
CA LEU A 10 -1.73 18.24 -14.05
C LEU A 10 -2.52 16.97 -13.72
N LEU A 11 -3.77 17.12 -13.32
CA LEU A 11 -4.65 15.99 -13.05
C LEU A 11 -4.83 15.11 -14.29
N LYS A 12 -5.03 15.70 -15.45
CA LYS A 12 -5.11 14.97 -16.72
C LYS A 12 -3.83 14.22 -17.04
N GLN A 13 -2.67 14.82 -16.77
CA GLN A 13 -1.37 14.16 -16.96
C GLN A 13 -1.22 12.95 -16.06
N TYR A 14 -1.56 13.09 -14.78
CA TYR A 14 -1.48 11.98 -13.82
C TYR A 14 -2.41 10.82 -14.20
N CYS A 15 -3.57 11.12 -14.77
CA CYS A 15 -4.57 10.12 -15.16
C CYS A 15 -4.30 9.46 -16.52
N LYS A 16 -3.34 9.95 -17.29
CA LYS A 16 -3.03 9.42 -18.62
C LYS A 16 -2.51 7.99 -18.54
N GLY A 17 -3.15 7.08 -19.27
CA GLY A 17 -2.75 5.67 -19.32
C GLY A 17 -3.11 4.86 -18.07
N LYS A 18 -3.91 5.41 -17.17
CA LYS A 18 -4.32 4.76 -15.93
C LYS A 18 -5.64 3.99 -16.09
N THR A 19 -5.84 2.97 -15.25
CA THR A 19 -7.14 2.28 -15.18
C THR A 19 -8.20 3.19 -14.56
N ALA A 20 -9.47 2.83 -14.74
CA ALA A 20 -10.58 3.59 -14.15
C ALA A 20 -10.49 3.67 -12.61
N GLU A 21 -10.06 2.59 -11.95
CA GLU A 21 -9.84 2.58 -10.50
C GLU A 21 -8.68 3.47 -10.10
N GLN A 22 -7.56 3.41 -10.82
CA GLN A 22 -6.40 4.27 -10.56
C GLN A 22 -6.73 5.76 -10.74
N VAL A 23 -7.54 6.10 -11.75
CA VAL A 23 -8.03 7.47 -11.95
C VAL A 23 -8.83 7.95 -10.75
N LYS A 24 -9.73 7.13 -10.21
CA LYS A 24 -10.50 7.46 -9.01
C LYS A 24 -9.60 7.71 -7.80
N VAL A 25 -8.54 6.93 -7.65
CA VAL A 25 -7.56 7.12 -6.58
C VAL A 25 -6.81 8.44 -6.76
N ILE A 26 -6.34 8.74 -7.95
CA ILE A 26 -5.64 10.00 -8.25
C ILE A 26 -6.56 11.19 -7.97
N GLU A 27 -7.82 11.12 -8.37
CA GLU A 27 -8.82 12.15 -8.09
C GLU A 27 -9.07 12.31 -6.58
N TYR A 28 -9.09 11.21 -5.83
CA TYR A 28 -9.22 11.24 -4.39
C TYR A 28 -8.11 12.08 -3.72
N PHE A 29 -6.87 11.95 -4.19
CA PHE A 29 -5.74 12.69 -3.63
C PHE A 29 -5.60 14.11 -4.17
N CYS A 30 -5.94 14.34 -5.43
CA CYS A 30 -5.58 15.57 -6.15
C CYS A 30 -6.75 16.53 -6.40
N LYS A 31 -7.99 16.09 -6.22
CA LYS A 31 -9.17 16.93 -6.43
C LYS A 31 -9.50 17.75 -5.18
N ASP A 32 -9.73 19.03 -5.36
CA ASP A 32 -10.17 19.91 -4.28
C ASP A 32 -11.60 19.54 -3.81
N GLU A 33 -11.86 19.70 -2.52
CA GLU A 33 -13.15 19.38 -1.90
C GLU A 33 -14.34 20.19 -2.46
N GLY A 34 -14.08 21.26 -3.19
CA GLY A 34 -15.08 22.10 -3.82
C GLY A 34 -15.54 21.69 -5.23
N CYS A 35 -15.04 20.59 -5.78
CA CYS A 35 -15.46 20.09 -7.08
C CYS A 35 -16.86 19.46 -7.02
N LEU A 36 -17.73 19.85 -7.98
CA LEU A 36 -19.11 19.33 -8.09
C LEU A 36 -19.20 17.82 -8.36
N SER A 37 -18.11 17.18 -8.77
CA SER A 37 -18.07 15.73 -8.94
C SER A 37 -17.68 15.05 -7.64
N LYS A 38 -18.49 14.09 -7.25
CA LYS A 38 -18.32 13.32 -6.02
C LYS A 38 -17.01 12.54 -6.03
N ASN A 39 -16.08 12.92 -5.16
CA ASN A 39 -14.89 12.13 -4.90
C ASN A 39 -15.22 10.91 -4.06
N MET A 40 -14.33 9.91 -4.14
CA MET A 40 -14.30 8.78 -3.23
C MET A 40 -14.16 9.28 -1.78
N SER A 41 -14.90 8.68 -0.84
CA SER A 41 -14.74 8.98 0.58
C SER A 41 -13.48 8.33 1.15
N ASP A 42 -13.06 8.77 2.34
CA ASP A 42 -11.93 8.18 3.06
C ASP A 42 -12.14 6.68 3.32
N ASP A 43 -13.36 6.29 3.69
CA ASP A 43 -13.70 4.88 3.94
C ASP A 43 -13.71 4.06 2.65
N GLU A 44 -14.21 4.61 1.55
CA GLU A 44 -14.18 3.96 0.24
C GLU A 44 -12.74 3.74 -0.24
N TYR A 45 -11.86 4.70 -0.03
CA TYR A 45 -10.45 4.57 -0.36
C TYR A 45 -9.80 3.45 0.47
N PHE A 46 -10.01 3.44 1.77
CA PHE A 46 -9.46 2.38 2.63
C PHE A 46 -9.99 0.99 2.24
N ALA A 47 -11.26 0.89 1.88
CA ALA A 47 -11.85 -0.36 1.39
C ALA A 47 -11.15 -0.87 0.12
N LEU A 48 -10.76 0.02 -0.80
CA LEU A 48 -9.98 -0.34 -1.98
C LEU A 48 -8.59 -0.86 -1.62
N VAL A 49 -7.91 -0.22 -0.67
CA VAL A 49 -6.60 -0.66 -0.17
C VAL A 49 -6.69 -2.07 0.40
N VAL A 50 -7.68 -2.31 1.26
CA VAL A 50 -7.93 -3.64 1.87
C VAL A 50 -8.23 -4.69 0.81
N LYS A 51 -9.08 -4.37 -0.15
CA LYS A 51 -9.42 -5.28 -1.26
C LYS A 51 -8.18 -5.67 -2.07
N LYS A 52 -7.33 -4.70 -2.41
CA LYS A 52 -6.08 -4.97 -3.14
C LYS A 52 -5.12 -5.81 -2.30
N ARG A 53 -4.92 -5.46 -1.03
CA ARG A 53 -4.09 -6.24 -0.09
C ARG A 53 -4.54 -7.70 -0.05
N ASP A 54 -5.82 -7.95 0.14
CA ASP A 54 -6.37 -9.30 0.26
C ASP A 54 -6.26 -10.09 -1.04
N SER A 55 -6.37 -9.42 -2.20
CA SER A 55 -6.23 -10.06 -3.52
C SER A 55 -4.81 -10.53 -3.82
N LEU A 56 -3.81 -9.98 -3.14
CA LEU A 56 -2.40 -10.27 -3.41
C LEU A 56 -1.90 -11.58 -2.78
N ASN A 57 -2.65 -12.15 -1.83
CA ASN A 57 -2.30 -13.42 -1.17
C ASN A 57 -0.87 -13.39 -0.59
N LEU A 58 -0.59 -12.37 0.21
CA LEU A 58 0.76 -12.02 0.65
C LEU A 58 1.41 -13.07 1.56
N ARG A 59 0.61 -13.77 2.39
CA ARG A 59 1.14 -14.84 3.24
C ARG A 59 1.79 -15.94 2.39
N GLN A 60 1.10 -16.39 1.34
CA GLN A 60 1.62 -17.42 0.44
C GLN A 60 2.85 -16.93 -0.33
N LYS A 61 2.82 -15.69 -0.80
CA LYS A 61 3.99 -15.09 -1.48
C LYS A 61 5.19 -15.01 -0.54
N ALA A 62 4.96 -14.63 0.72
CA ALA A 62 6.02 -14.54 1.73
C ALA A 62 6.67 -15.90 1.97
N LEU A 63 5.88 -16.92 2.25
CA LEU A 63 6.38 -18.28 2.48
C LEU A 63 7.13 -18.84 1.29
N SER A 64 6.60 -18.65 0.09
CA SER A 64 7.25 -19.06 -1.15
C SER A 64 8.58 -18.34 -1.38
N LYS A 65 8.62 -17.03 -1.14
CA LYS A 65 9.82 -16.21 -1.35
C LYS A 65 10.94 -16.54 -0.35
N ILE A 66 10.57 -16.80 0.90
CA ILE A 66 11.51 -17.17 1.96
C ILE A 66 11.92 -18.64 1.86
N GLY A 67 11.06 -19.47 1.28
CA GLY A 67 11.30 -20.93 1.16
C GLY A 67 10.92 -21.70 2.42
N LEU A 68 9.93 -21.22 3.19
CA LEU A 68 9.40 -21.87 4.36
C LEU A 68 8.07 -22.57 4.07
N ASP A 69 7.88 -23.73 4.67
CA ASP A 69 6.60 -24.44 4.66
C ASP A 69 5.70 -23.99 5.83
N GLU A 70 4.40 -24.21 5.69
CA GLU A 70 3.42 -23.89 6.75
C GLU A 70 3.76 -24.57 8.09
N ASP A 71 4.27 -25.80 8.06
CA ASP A 71 4.64 -26.55 9.25
C ASP A 71 5.81 -25.91 10.01
N GLU A 72 6.74 -25.29 9.29
CA GLU A 72 7.90 -24.61 9.88
C GLU A 72 7.54 -23.35 10.65
N VAL A 73 6.41 -22.73 10.31
CA VAL A 73 5.95 -21.46 10.92
C VAL A 73 4.72 -21.66 11.81
N SER A 74 4.28 -22.88 12.03
CA SER A 74 3.06 -23.18 12.77
C SER A 74 3.21 -23.07 14.30
N GLU A 75 4.41 -23.26 14.83
CA GLU A 75 4.65 -23.22 16.28
C GLU A 75 4.47 -21.83 16.88
N ILE A 76 4.95 -20.81 16.15
CA ILE A 76 4.82 -19.40 16.56
C ILE A 76 4.05 -18.68 15.45
N PRO A 77 2.87 -18.13 15.75
CA PRO A 77 2.09 -17.40 14.75
C PRO A 77 2.90 -16.23 14.18
N PRO A 78 2.86 -16.00 12.87
CA PRO A 78 3.54 -14.86 12.27
C PRO A 78 2.90 -13.55 12.73
N ALA A 79 3.74 -12.51 12.82
CA ALA A 79 3.28 -11.14 13.09
C ALA A 79 3.13 -10.38 11.76
N VAL A 80 2.13 -9.52 11.69
CA VAL A 80 1.86 -8.68 10.52
C VAL A 80 1.85 -7.22 10.95
N PHE A 81 2.62 -6.40 10.23
CA PHE A 81 2.61 -4.95 10.38
C PHE A 81 2.27 -4.34 9.02
N GLU A 82 1.36 -3.39 9.00
CA GLU A 82 0.95 -2.76 7.75
C GLU A 82 0.62 -1.29 7.94
N GLY A 83 0.78 -0.51 6.88
CA GLY A 83 0.49 0.91 6.91
C GLY A 83 0.86 1.62 5.62
N TYR A 84 0.53 2.90 5.57
CA TYR A 84 0.85 3.75 4.43
C TYR A 84 2.33 4.12 4.40
N VAL A 85 2.87 4.21 3.18
CA VAL A 85 4.23 4.66 2.90
C VAL A 85 4.16 5.98 2.15
N PHE A 86 4.92 6.97 2.57
CA PHE A 86 4.79 8.34 2.05
C PHE A 86 5.88 8.73 1.06
N LYS A 87 6.86 7.87 0.83
CA LYS A 87 7.93 8.12 -0.13
C LYS A 87 7.43 7.93 -1.57
N ASN A 88 7.59 8.97 -2.39
CA ASN A 88 7.18 8.95 -3.80
C ASN A 88 5.70 8.58 -3.99
N ALA A 89 4.84 9.07 -3.13
CA ALA A 89 3.41 8.78 -3.14
C ALA A 89 2.60 10.06 -3.00
N PHE A 90 1.37 10.03 -3.50
CA PHE A 90 0.39 11.06 -3.16
C PHE A 90 0.01 10.92 -1.68
N ALA A 91 -0.22 12.04 -1.04
CA ALA A 91 -0.63 12.06 0.38
C ALA A 91 -1.69 13.12 0.62
N LYS A 92 -2.59 12.85 1.55
CA LYS A 92 -3.55 13.84 2.04
C LYS A 92 -3.93 13.54 3.48
N LYS A 93 -4.45 14.55 4.16
CA LYS A 93 -4.99 14.43 5.50
C LYS A 93 -6.48 14.06 5.41
N ARG A 94 -6.88 13.02 6.14
CA ARG A 94 -8.30 12.62 6.23
C ARG A 94 -9.08 13.61 7.10
N ALA A 95 -10.41 13.54 6.99
CA ALA A 95 -11.31 14.36 7.83
C ALA A 95 -11.07 14.16 9.33
N ASN A 96 -10.66 12.95 9.77
CA ASN A 96 -10.36 12.65 11.17
C ASN A 96 -8.97 13.16 11.63
N GLY A 97 -8.16 13.74 10.75
CA GLY A 97 -6.84 14.26 11.05
C GLY A 97 -5.67 13.33 10.73
N ASP A 98 -5.92 12.07 10.40
CA ASP A 98 -4.88 11.10 10.01
C ASP A 98 -4.40 11.33 8.59
N TRP A 99 -3.16 10.94 8.31
CA TRP A 99 -2.59 10.99 6.97
C TRP A 99 -2.72 9.65 6.26
N VAL A 100 -3.03 9.72 4.96
CA VAL A 100 -3.08 8.58 4.05
C VAL A 100 -2.21 8.85 2.84
N SER A 101 -1.76 7.77 2.20
CA SER A 101 -1.00 7.87 0.95
C SER A 101 -1.51 6.89 -0.11
N SER A 102 -1.05 7.07 -1.33
CA SER A 102 -1.34 6.17 -2.45
C SER A 102 -0.50 4.88 -2.42
N SER A 103 0.43 4.75 -1.47
CA SER A 103 1.32 3.60 -1.33
C SER A 103 1.09 2.91 0.02
N TYR A 104 1.06 1.59 0.01
CA TYR A 104 0.77 0.78 1.19
C TYR A 104 1.75 -0.37 1.30
N GLN A 105 2.24 -0.63 2.51
CA GLN A 105 3.19 -1.70 2.78
C GLN A 105 2.64 -2.68 3.80
N VAL A 106 2.86 -3.97 3.54
CA VAL A 106 2.57 -5.06 4.47
C VAL A 106 3.88 -5.78 4.77
N ALA A 107 4.21 -5.93 6.04
CA ALA A 107 5.37 -6.67 6.50
C ALA A 107 4.92 -7.91 7.28
N TRP A 108 5.39 -9.06 6.86
CA TRP A 108 5.19 -10.35 7.53
C TRP A 108 6.46 -10.76 8.23
N LEU A 109 6.37 -11.07 9.52
CA LEU A 109 7.47 -11.60 10.33
C LEU A 109 7.18 -13.06 10.66
N PHE A 110 8.09 -13.93 10.26
CA PHE A 110 8.02 -15.35 10.57
C PHE A 110 9.16 -15.70 11.53
N PHE A 111 8.83 -16.52 12.54
CA PHE A 111 9.76 -16.90 13.57
C PHE A 111 10.11 -18.39 13.43
N SER A 112 11.38 -18.69 13.30
CA SER A 112 11.90 -20.06 13.37
C SER A 112 12.62 -20.29 14.70
N SER A 113 13.17 -21.47 14.89
CA SER A 113 13.95 -21.78 16.10
C SER A 113 15.26 -20.99 16.22
N THR A 114 15.80 -20.47 15.11
CA THR A 114 17.11 -19.85 15.07
C THR A 114 17.11 -18.40 14.56
N GLN A 115 16.06 -17.98 13.86
CA GLN A 115 16.06 -16.70 13.15
C GLN A 115 14.67 -16.14 12.90
N ILE A 116 14.64 -14.84 12.63
CA ILE A 116 13.44 -14.12 12.19
C ILE A 116 13.58 -13.86 10.69
N TYR A 117 12.52 -14.14 9.95
CA TYR A 117 12.38 -13.77 8.53
C TYR A 117 11.41 -12.61 8.42
N ILE A 118 11.77 -11.60 7.65
CA ILE A 118 10.91 -10.45 7.37
C ILE A 118 10.66 -10.39 5.87
N TYR A 119 9.39 -10.37 5.50
CA TYR A 119 8.95 -10.16 4.13
C TYR A 119 8.16 -8.88 4.05
N ARG A 120 8.55 -7.98 3.15
CA ARG A 120 7.85 -6.71 2.90
C ARG A 120 7.33 -6.67 1.48
N TYR A 121 6.11 -6.25 1.33
CA TYR A 121 5.49 -6.00 0.04
C TYR A 121 4.88 -4.62 0.04
N THR A 122 5.26 -3.78 -0.93
CA THR A 122 4.72 -2.43 -1.11
C THR A 122 3.98 -2.38 -2.44
N PHE A 123 2.76 -1.89 -2.43
CA PHE A 123 1.97 -1.69 -3.63
C PHE A 123 1.43 -0.26 -3.69
N ASN A 124 1.10 0.19 -4.90
CA ASN A 124 0.54 1.51 -5.15
C ASN A 124 -0.90 1.38 -5.63
N MET A 125 -1.74 2.32 -5.22
CA MET A 125 -3.14 2.36 -5.61
C MET A 125 -3.36 3.16 -6.91
N ASP A 126 -2.44 4.06 -7.23
CA ASP A 126 -2.49 4.95 -8.38
C ASP A 126 -1.72 4.43 -9.61
N GLU A 127 -0.92 3.40 -9.43
CA GLU A 127 -0.09 2.80 -10.49
C GLU A 127 0.17 1.32 -10.21
N ASP A 128 0.68 0.61 -11.22
CA ASP A 128 0.95 -0.84 -11.11
C ASP A 128 2.29 -1.16 -10.44
N LYS A 129 3.06 -0.14 -10.10
CA LYS A 129 4.37 -0.28 -9.47
C LYS A 129 4.25 -0.97 -8.10
N LYS A 130 5.11 -1.95 -7.89
CA LYS A 130 5.19 -2.70 -6.63
C LYS A 130 6.64 -3.03 -6.32
N SER A 131 6.93 -3.31 -5.05
CA SER A 131 8.24 -3.82 -4.63
C SER A 131 8.08 -4.85 -3.52
N GLU A 132 9.00 -5.79 -3.46
CA GLU A 132 9.07 -6.77 -2.38
C GLU A 132 10.52 -6.98 -1.94
N SER A 133 10.72 -7.26 -0.68
CA SER A 133 12.04 -7.54 -0.09
C SER A 133 11.92 -8.56 1.02
N THR A 134 13.02 -9.28 1.24
CA THR A 134 13.16 -10.24 2.33
C THR A 134 14.44 -9.94 3.10
N ASP A 135 14.35 -10.08 4.43
CA ASP A 135 15.50 -10.01 5.32
C ASP A 135 15.44 -11.18 6.30
N GLU A 136 16.58 -11.60 6.80
CA GLU A 136 16.66 -12.60 7.87
C GLU A 136 17.68 -12.19 8.91
N PHE A 137 17.36 -12.46 10.16
CA PHE A 137 18.22 -12.13 11.32
C PHE A 137 18.31 -13.34 12.23
N PHE A 138 19.53 -13.77 12.52
CA PHE A 138 19.76 -14.82 13.51
C PHE A 138 19.61 -14.24 14.91
N TYR A 139 18.96 -14.98 15.83
CA TYR A 139 18.76 -14.52 17.20
C TYR A 139 20.09 -14.26 17.92
N LYS A 140 21.13 -15.02 17.60
CA LYS A 140 22.46 -14.82 18.20
C LYS A 140 23.13 -13.50 17.84
N ASP A 141 22.67 -12.83 16.78
CA ASP A 141 23.27 -11.60 16.28
C ASP A 141 22.48 -10.34 16.71
N VAL A 142 21.43 -10.52 17.48
CA VAL A 142 20.57 -9.42 17.97
C VAL A 142 21.02 -8.93 19.34
#